data_3da94ddcd4c8c6f5da9e2ba4b4ad11ae
#
_entry.id   3da94ddcd4c8c6f5da9e2ba4b4ad11ae
#
_cell.length_a   1.000
_cell.length_b   1.000
_cell.length_c   1.000
_cell.angle_alpha   90.00
_cell.angle_beta   90.00
_cell.angle_gamma   90.00
#
_symmetry.space_group_name_H-M   'P 1'
#
loop_
_entity.id
_entity.type
_entity.pdbx_description
1 polymer ?
#
loop_
_entity_poly.entity_id
_entity_poly.type
_entity_poly.pdbx_seq_one_letter_code
_entity_poly.pdbx_strand_id
1 'polypeptide(L)'
;MFREIPVGHHGDDVLDNFFTQASSQWDGLTHVGDYEHGFWGGVRNEELRDSHDKSRLGIDHWARRGIAGRAELLDVAGYRAAQGRPIDCDARDVISVADLEGTVRAQRVELKTGDVWIIYLGWIEWYEQQTPQKKQQLAITAMLKTPGLECSEAMAEWIFDRHPAALCCDNPALESWPPPNFMDPQGFLRHWIIGRFGMAIGEMFQPTALAADCAQDNVYEGLFVSAPLNFTGGTGSLPNARVIK
;
A
#
# COMPACT_ATOMS: atom_id res chain seq x y z
N MET A 1 -23.85 10.42 1.42
CA MET A 1 -25.28 10.77 1.21
C MET A 1 -25.34 12.24 0.85
N PHE A 2 -25.87 12.56 -0.32
CA PHE A 2 -26.07 13.95 -0.76
C PHE A 2 -27.27 14.54 0.01
N ARG A 3 -27.11 15.67 0.66
CA ARG A 3 -28.20 16.41 1.28
C ARG A 3 -28.51 17.66 0.46
N GLU A 4 -29.71 17.73 -0.04
CA GLU A 4 -30.23 18.94 -0.71
C GLU A 4 -30.60 19.98 0.34
N ILE A 5 -30.03 21.18 0.24
CA ILE A 5 -30.45 22.31 1.06
C ILE A 5 -31.57 22.99 0.33
N PRO A 6 -32.78 23.19 0.96
CA PRO A 6 -33.99 23.65 0.25
C PRO A 6 -33.94 25.10 -0.26
N VAL A 7 -32.85 25.81 -0.05
CA VAL A 7 -32.72 27.23 -0.41
C VAL A 7 -31.53 27.43 -1.35
N GLY A 8 -31.80 27.63 -2.63
CA GLY A 8 -30.79 27.90 -3.65
C GLY A 8 -30.15 26.62 -4.26
N HIS A 9 -29.03 26.79 -4.99
CA HIS A 9 -28.29 25.71 -5.64
C HIS A 9 -27.07 25.30 -4.79
N HIS A 10 -27.32 24.83 -3.58
CA HIS A 10 -26.29 24.40 -2.64
C HIS A 10 -26.49 22.94 -2.24
N GLY A 11 -25.39 22.22 -2.00
CA GLY A 11 -25.41 20.85 -1.52
C GLY A 11 -24.22 20.56 -0.65
N ASP A 12 -24.40 19.72 0.38
CA ASP A 12 -23.36 19.23 1.25
C ASP A 12 -23.34 17.70 1.22
N ASP A 13 -22.15 17.12 1.29
CA ASP A 13 -21.96 15.67 1.42
C ASP A 13 -21.70 15.29 2.87
N VAL A 14 -22.33 14.20 3.31
CA VAL A 14 -22.10 13.60 4.63
C VAL A 14 -21.69 12.14 4.44
N LEU A 15 -20.56 11.76 5.05
CA LEU A 15 -20.08 10.40 5.03
C LEU A 15 -20.36 9.74 6.38
N ASP A 16 -21.31 8.81 6.41
CA ASP A 16 -21.61 7.97 7.56
C ASP A 16 -20.93 6.61 7.41
N ASN A 17 -20.45 6.03 8.51
CA ASN A 17 -19.79 4.72 8.55
C ASN A 17 -18.61 4.61 7.57
N PHE A 18 -17.84 5.68 7.45
CA PHE A 18 -16.72 5.73 6.54
C PHE A 18 -15.52 4.96 7.09
N PHE A 19 -15.19 3.83 6.45
CA PHE A 19 -14.00 3.05 6.76
C PHE A 19 -12.81 3.56 5.93
N THR A 20 -11.83 4.18 6.57
CA THR A 20 -10.70 4.86 5.91
C THR A 20 -9.76 3.94 5.14
N GLN A 21 -9.87 2.63 5.36
CA GLN A 21 -9.05 1.59 4.74
C GLN A 21 -9.87 0.68 3.79
N ALA A 22 -11.04 1.13 3.33
CA ALA A 22 -11.89 0.38 2.39
C ALA A 22 -11.59 0.68 0.90
N SER A 23 -10.60 1.49 0.62
CA SER A 23 -10.18 1.86 -0.75
C SER A 23 -8.67 2.09 -0.77
N SER A 24 -8.15 2.80 -1.76
CA SER A 24 -6.74 3.25 -1.72
C SER A 24 -6.44 3.90 -0.38
N GLN A 25 -5.36 3.48 0.25
CA GLN A 25 -5.09 3.84 1.64
C GLN A 25 -3.59 3.95 1.94
N TRP A 26 -3.26 4.71 2.99
CA TRP A 26 -2.04 4.55 3.75
C TRP A 26 -2.32 3.78 5.02
N ASP A 27 -1.51 2.78 5.28
CA ASP A 27 -1.42 2.13 6.58
C ASP A 27 -0.41 2.87 7.44
N GLY A 28 -0.93 3.50 8.51
CA GLY A 28 -0.11 4.24 9.46
C GLY A 28 0.57 3.35 10.49
N LEU A 29 1.39 3.97 11.32
CA LEU A 29 2.27 3.27 12.27
C LEU A 29 1.53 2.56 13.41
N THR A 30 0.22 2.78 13.55
CA THR A 30 -0.65 2.06 14.50
C THR A 30 -1.49 0.96 13.85
N HIS A 31 -1.30 0.71 12.54
CA HIS A 31 -2.05 -0.33 11.83
C HIS A 31 -1.55 -1.73 12.17
N VAL A 32 -0.24 -1.94 12.08
CA VAL A 32 0.39 -3.22 12.40
C VAL A 32 1.62 -2.98 13.27
N GLY A 33 1.66 -3.64 14.43
CA GLY A 33 2.82 -3.68 15.30
C GLY A 33 3.57 -5.01 15.20
N ASP A 34 4.80 -5.03 15.67
CA ASP A 34 5.56 -6.25 15.87
C ASP A 34 5.09 -6.96 17.15
N TYR A 35 4.98 -8.28 17.13
CA TYR A 35 4.47 -9.06 18.26
C TYR A 35 5.35 -8.95 19.51
N GLU A 36 6.65 -8.86 19.33
CA GLU A 36 7.62 -8.80 20.42
C GLU A 36 7.89 -7.36 20.85
N HIS A 37 8.01 -6.45 19.89
CA HIS A 37 8.50 -5.09 20.10
C HIS A 37 7.39 -4.03 20.16
N GLY A 38 6.15 -4.38 19.79
CA GLY A 38 5.02 -3.43 19.73
C GLY A 38 5.01 -2.61 18.44
N PHE A 39 4.41 -1.44 18.48
CA PHE A 39 4.41 -0.51 17.36
C PHE A 39 5.75 0.21 17.23
N TRP A 40 5.96 0.86 16.10
CA TRP A 40 7.16 1.63 15.83
C TRP A 40 7.63 2.46 17.04
N GLY A 41 8.94 2.40 17.32
CA GLY A 41 9.53 3.07 18.48
C GLY A 41 9.20 2.42 19.83
N GLY A 42 8.76 1.15 19.84
CA GLY A 42 8.49 0.36 21.02
C GLY A 42 7.20 0.72 21.76
N VAL A 43 6.30 1.44 21.08
CA VAL A 43 4.99 1.84 21.67
C VAL A 43 4.12 0.62 21.89
N ARG A 44 3.56 0.48 23.10
CA ARG A 44 2.69 -0.64 23.45
C ARG A 44 1.21 -0.30 23.26
N ASN A 45 0.38 -1.33 23.08
CA ASN A 45 -1.06 -1.18 22.92
C ASN A 45 -1.72 -0.37 24.04
N GLU A 46 -1.26 -0.58 25.28
CA GLU A 46 -1.77 0.09 26.47
C GLU A 46 -1.53 1.61 26.38
N GLU A 47 -0.37 2.00 25.90
CA GLU A 47 -0.02 3.42 25.72
C GLU A 47 -0.93 4.12 24.71
N LEU A 48 -1.36 3.41 23.64
CA LEU A 48 -2.26 3.96 22.63
C LEU A 48 -3.72 4.02 23.09
N ARG A 49 -4.15 3.09 23.97
CA ARG A 49 -5.52 3.03 24.48
C ARG A 49 -5.77 3.99 25.62
N ASP A 50 -4.80 4.10 26.53
CA ASP A 50 -4.94 4.80 27.79
C ASP A 50 -4.45 6.25 27.73
N SER A 51 -3.67 6.62 26.70
CA SER A 51 -3.21 7.99 26.56
C SER A 51 -4.34 8.89 26.05
N HIS A 52 -4.51 10.04 26.70
CA HIS A 52 -5.33 11.13 26.15
C HIS A 52 -4.71 11.70 24.86
N ASP A 53 -3.43 11.44 24.63
CA ASP A 53 -2.69 11.77 23.42
C ASP A 53 -2.58 10.55 22.50
N LYS A 54 -3.64 10.29 21.76
CA LYS A 54 -3.67 9.24 20.71
C LYS A 54 -2.83 9.61 19.48
N SER A 55 -2.21 10.78 19.46
CA SER A 55 -1.56 11.31 18.27
C SER A 55 -0.14 10.80 18.06
N ARG A 56 0.49 10.13 19.05
CA ARG A 56 1.93 9.78 19.01
C ARG A 56 2.38 9.10 17.71
N LEU A 57 1.56 8.21 17.12
CA LEU A 57 1.84 7.50 15.88
C LEU A 57 0.70 7.70 14.85
N GLY A 58 -0.11 8.75 15.04
CA GLY A 58 -1.28 9.00 14.20
C GLY A 58 -0.90 9.42 12.79
N ILE A 59 -1.77 9.09 11.84
CA ILE A 59 -1.64 9.45 10.41
C ILE A 59 -1.61 10.97 10.19
N ASP A 60 -2.11 11.75 11.14
CA ASP A 60 -2.11 13.21 11.12
C ASP A 60 -0.71 13.82 11.08
N HIS A 61 0.31 13.11 11.57
CA HIS A 61 1.71 13.54 11.41
C HIS A 61 2.13 13.58 9.94
N TRP A 62 1.70 12.58 9.16
CA TRP A 62 1.98 12.55 7.73
C TRP A 62 1.14 13.57 6.98
N ALA A 63 -0.12 13.78 7.40
CA ALA A 63 -0.98 14.79 6.81
C ALA A 63 -0.40 16.20 6.95
N ARG A 64 0.11 16.54 8.15
CA ARG A 64 0.73 17.86 8.40
C ARG A 64 2.05 18.06 7.66
N ARG A 65 2.84 17.01 7.51
CA ARG A 65 4.11 17.06 6.79
C ARG A 65 3.92 17.05 5.27
N GLY A 66 2.92 16.31 4.78
CA GLY A 66 2.82 15.86 3.40
C GLY A 66 3.83 14.73 3.11
N ILE A 67 3.54 13.95 2.08
CA ILE A 67 4.45 12.94 1.54
C ILE A 67 4.80 13.39 0.13
N ALA A 68 6.06 13.73 -0.10
CA ALA A 68 6.56 14.13 -1.41
C ALA A 68 7.96 13.57 -1.62
N GLY A 69 8.22 13.03 -2.79
CA GLY A 69 9.50 12.43 -3.12
C GLY A 69 9.55 11.94 -4.56
N ARG A 70 10.65 11.31 -4.96
CA ARG A 70 10.72 10.64 -6.26
C ARG A 70 9.89 9.37 -6.20
N ALA A 71 8.91 9.25 -7.12
CA ALA A 71 8.23 7.99 -7.40
C ALA A 71 9.12 7.12 -8.28
N GLU A 72 9.15 5.83 -8.01
CA GLU A 72 9.69 4.82 -8.90
C GLU A 72 8.66 3.73 -9.12
N LEU A 73 8.17 3.59 -10.35
CA LEU A 73 7.22 2.53 -10.71
C LEU A 73 7.97 1.24 -11.02
N LEU A 74 7.65 0.18 -10.31
CA LEU A 74 8.09 -1.18 -10.60
C LEU A 74 6.93 -1.95 -11.26
N ASP A 75 6.94 -2.03 -12.59
CA ASP A 75 5.94 -2.78 -13.37
C ASP A 75 6.27 -4.28 -13.36
N VAL A 76 5.98 -4.92 -12.24
CA VAL A 76 6.18 -6.36 -12.06
C VAL A 76 5.24 -7.16 -12.95
N ALA A 77 4.01 -6.66 -13.17
CA ALA A 77 3.04 -7.32 -14.06
C ALA A 77 3.57 -7.42 -15.49
N GLY A 78 4.05 -6.31 -16.04
CA GLY A 78 4.65 -6.27 -17.38
C GLY A 78 5.91 -7.13 -17.47
N TYR A 79 6.81 -7.05 -16.48
CA TYR A 79 8.00 -7.89 -16.44
C TYR A 79 7.67 -9.38 -16.42
N ARG A 80 6.78 -9.83 -15.53
CA ARG A 80 6.37 -11.24 -15.41
C ARG A 80 5.69 -11.74 -16.70
N ALA A 81 4.82 -10.91 -17.30
CA ALA A 81 4.16 -11.21 -18.56
C ALA A 81 5.18 -11.39 -19.72
N ALA A 82 6.17 -10.51 -19.82
CA ALA A 82 7.25 -10.62 -20.82
C ALA A 82 8.11 -11.89 -20.64
N GLN A 83 8.17 -12.44 -19.44
CA GLN A 83 8.84 -13.73 -19.16
C GLN A 83 7.93 -14.96 -19.40
N GLY A 84 6.71 -14.77 -19.92
CA GLY A 84 5.74 -15.85 -20.09
C GLY A 84 5.14 -16.38 -18.78
N ARG A 85 5.24 -15.63 -17.70
CA ARG A 85 4.74 -15.95 -16.36
C ARG A 85 3.82 -14.83 -15.83
N PRO A 86 2.68 -14.53 -16.51
CA PRO A 86 1.78 -13.47 -16.05
C PRO A 86 1.30 -13.72 -14.62
N ILE A 87 1.07 -12.65 -13.87
CA ILE A 87 0.58 -12.73 -12.50
C ILE A 87 -0.87 -13.23 -12.50
N ASP A 88 -1.16 -14.24 -11.67
CA ASP A 88 -2.53 -14.69 -11.41
C ASP A 88 -3.15 -13.86 -10.28
N CYS A 89 -3.99 -12.89 -10.66
CA CYS A 89 -4.65 -11.99 -9.71
C CYS A 89 -5.71 -12.67 -8.84
N ASP A 90 -6.18 -13.89 -9.17
CA ASP A 90 -7.14 -14.68 -8.37
C ASP A 90 -6.45 -15.73 -7.49
N ALA A 91 -5.15 -15.70 -7.42
CA ALA A 91 -4.35 -16.65 -6.65
C ALA A 91 -3.42 -15.94 -5.66
N ARG A 92 -2.90 -16.71 -4.71
CA ARG A 92 -1.74 -16.29 -3.93
C ARG A 92 -0.49 -16.44 -4.81
N ASP A 93 -0.29 -15.50 -5.74
CA ASP A 93 0.90 -15.46 -6.59
C ASP A 93 2.01 -14.66 -5.89
N VAL A 94 3.12 -15.32 -5.61
CA VAL A 94 4.21 -14.75 -4.80
C VAL A 94 5.20 -14.02 -5.69
N ILE A 95 5.44 -12.74 -5.38
CA ILE A 95 6.46 -11.92 -6.03
C ILE A 95 7.74 -11.99 -5.20
N SER A 96 8.75 -12.62 -5.75
CA SER A 96 10.04 -12.81 -5.09
C SER A 96 10.96 -11.60 -5.23
N VAL A 97 12.03 -11.56 -4.42
CA VAL A 97 13.14 -10.61 -4.60
C VAL A 97 13.69 -10.66 -6.03
N ALA A 98 13.81 -11.88 -6.59
CA ALA A 98 14.30 -12.04 -7.97
C ALA A 98 13.37 -11.42 -9.02
N ASP A 99 12.04 -11.42 -8.80
CA ASP A 99 11.09 -10.74 -9.68
C ASP A 99 11.26 -9.21 -9.59
N LEU A 100 11.42 -8.65 -8.40
CA LEU A 100 11.68 -7.22 -8.21
C LEU A 100 13.00 -6.80 -8.86
N GLU A 101 14.08 -7.51 -8.62
CA GLU A 101 15.38 -7.25 -9.26
C GLU A 101 15.33 -7.42 -10.78
N GLY A 102 14.57 -8.40 -11.25
CA GLY A 102 14.35 -8.61 -12.67
C GLY A 102 13.62 -7.43 -13.29
N THR A 103 12.61 -6.90 -12.61
CA THR A 103 11.86 -5.70 -13.01
C THR A 103 12.77 -4.49 -13.09
N VAL A 104 13.52 -4.21 -12.01
CA VAL A 104 14.50 -3.10 -11.94
C VAL A 104 15.49 -3.15 -13.12
N ARG A 105 16.05 -4.34 -13.40
CA ARG A 105 16.98 -4.51 -14.53
C ARG A 105 16.30 -4.32 -15.88
N ALA A 106 15.10 -4.87 -16.07
CA ALA A 106 14.36 -4.76 -17.33
C ALA A 106 13.99 -3.32 -17.65
N GLN A 107 13.54 -2.57 -16.64
CA GLN A 107 13.19 -1.16 -16.75
C GLN A 107 14.44 -0.24 -16.79
N ARG A 108 15.62 -0.74 -16.43
CA ARG A 108 16.88 0.03 -16.34
C ARG A 108 16.79 1.20 -15.38
N VAL A 109 16.06 1.00 -14.29
CA VAL A 109 15.89 2.02 -13.24
C VAL A 109 16.91 1.84 -12.13
N GLU A 110 17.20 2.92 -11.39
CA GLU A 110 18.05 2.94 -10.22
C GLU A 110 17.22 3.30 -9.00
N LEU A 111 17.03 2.35 -8.08
CA LEU A 111 16.37 2.60 -6.82
C LEU A 111 17.28 3.44 -5.90
N LYS A 112 16.77 4.57 -5.41
CA LYS A 112 17.51 5.50 -4.56
C LYS A 112 16.92 5.54 -3.16
N THR A 113 17.76 5.76 -2.17
CA THR A 113 17.32 6.03 -0.80
C THR A 113 16.30 7.17 -0.78
N GLY A 114 15.17 6.95 -0.13
CA GLY A 114 14.10 7.94 0.00
C GLY A 114 13.08 7.93 -1.14
N ASP A 115 13.19 7.03 -2.12
CA ASP A 115 12.17 6.84 -3.15
C ASP A 115 10.85 6.34 -2.55
N VAL A 116 9.76 6.69 -3.21
CA VAL A 116 8.46 6.04 -3.02
C VAL A 116 8.30 5.00 -4.12
N TRP A 117 8.34 3.73 -3.76
CA TRP A 117 8.16 2.67 -4.75
C TRP A 117 6.69 2.39 -4.96
N ILE A 118 6.30 2.31 -6.24
CA ILE A 118 4.95 1.94 -6.67
C ILE A 118 5.06 0.59 -7.37
N ILE A 119 4.60 -0.46 -6.70
CA ILE A 119 4.68 -1.84 -7.19
C ILE A 119 3.37 -2.16 -7.89
N TYR A 120 3.43 -2.34 -9.21
CA TYR A 120 2.27 -2.63 -10.03
C TYR A 120 2.19 -4.13 -10.34
N LEU A 121 1.09 -4.74 -9.88
CA LEU A 121 0.78 -6.16 -10.05
C LEU A 121 -0.39 -6.40 -11.03
N GLY A 122 -1.16 -5.36 -11.36
CA GLY A 122 -2.37 -5.44 -12.17
C GLY A 122 -3.61 -5.89 -11.40
N TRP A 123 -3.53 -6.01 -10.06
CA TRP A 123 -4.62 -6.55 -9.26
C TRP A 123 -5.85 -5.64 -9.21
N ILE A 124 -5.67 -4.34 -9.02
CA ILE A 124 -6.81 -3.41 -8.92
C ILE A 124 -7.59 -3.34 -10.23
N GLU A 125 -6.90 -3.34 -11.37
CA GLU A 125 -7.52 -3.36 -12.68
C GLU A 125 -8.30 -4.66 -12.91
N TRP A 126 -7.69 -5.80 -12.57
CA TRP A 126 -8.36 -7.10 -12.60
C TRP A 126 -9.60 -7.10 -11.68
N TYR A 127 -9.49 -6.57 -10.46
CA TYR A 127 -10.60 -6.49 -9.50
C TYR A 127 -11.76 -5.65 -10.04
N GLU A 128 -11.48 -4.51 -10.66
CA GLU A 128 -12.52 -3.64 -11.22
C GLU A 128 -13.37 -4.33 -12.29
N GLN A 129 -12.78 -5.24 -13.04
CA GLN A 129 -13.43 -6.03 -14.09
C GLN A 129 -14.27 -7.19 -13.54
N GLN A 130 -14.19 -7.48 -12.23
CA GLN A 130 -14.90 -8.62 -11.66
C GLN A 130 -16.40 -8.36 -11.50
N THR A 131 -17.18 -9.47 -11.54
CA THR A 131 -18.61 -9.43 -11.27
C THR A 131 -18.91 -9.00 -9.83
N PRO A 132 -20.10 -8.43 -9.54
CA PRO A 132 -20.49 -8.10 -8.17
C PRO A 132 -20.40 -9.29 -7.23
N GLN A 133 -20.75 -10.51 -7.68
CA GLN A 133 -20.67 -11.74 -6.89
C GLN A 133 -19.20 -12.08 -6.54
N LYS A 134 -18.28 -11.93 -7.50
CA LYS A 134 -16.85 -12.16 -7.24
C LYS A 134 -16.30 -11.12 -6.26
N LYS A 135 -16.66 -9.85 -6.40
CA LYS A 135 -16.28 -8.78 -5.48
C LYS A 135 -16.78 -9.04 -4.05
N GLN A 136 -18.02 -9.55 -3.90
CA GLN A 136 -18.53 -9.97 -2.60
C GLN A 136 -17.75 -11.15 -1.99
N GLN A 137 -17.31 -12.11 -2.79
CA GLN A 137 -16.45 -13.20 -2.31
C GLN A 137 -15.08 -12.69 -1.84
N LEU A 138 -14.46 -11.79 -2.62
CA LEU A 138 -13.17 -11.19 -2.29
C LEU A 138 -13.23 -10.32 -1.03
N ALA A 139 -14.40 -9.77 -0.68
CA ALA A 139 -14.60 -9.01 0.56
C ALA A 139 -14.58 -9.91 1.82
N ILE A 140 -14.65 -11.24 1.66
CA ILE A 140 -14.56 -12.19 2.77
C ILE A 140 -13.09 -12.56 2.96
N THR A 141 -12.46 -12.04 4.00
CA THR A 141 -11.01 -12.19 4.26
C THR A 141 -10.53 -13.65 4.20
N ALA A 142 -11.35 -14.60 4.69
CA ALA A 142 -11.03 -16.02 4.65
C ALA A 142 -11.05 -16.63 3.23
N MET A 143 -11.66 -15.95 2.27
CA MET A 143 -11.74 -16.37 0.87
C MET A 143 -10.82 -15.56 -0.03
N LEU A 144 -10.27 -14.45 0.47
CA LEU A 144 -9.39 -13.57 -0.27
C LEU A 144 -8.09 -14.28 -0.61
N LYS A 145 -7.73 -14.22 -1.88
CA LYS A 145 -6.39 -14.57 -2.38
C LYS A 145 -5.93 -13.43 -3.26
N THR A 146 -4.70 -12.98 -3.06
CA THR A 146 -4.11 -11.93 -3.90
C THR A 146 -2.64 -12.21 -4.17
N PRO A 147 -2.14 -11.82 -5.33
CA PRO A 147 -0.71 -11.72 -5.54
C PRO A 147 -0.12 -10.67 -4.58
N GLY A 148 1.17 -10.74 -4.35
CA GLY A 148 1.88 -9.76 -3.54
C GLY A 148 3.29 -10.20 -3.21
N LEU A 149 4.02 -9.36 -2.50
CA LEU A 149 5.39 -9.63 -2.12
C LEU A 149 5.52 -10.90 -1.26
N GLU A 150 6.64 -11.55 -1.38
CA GLU A 150 6.99 -12.71 -0.56
C GLU A 150 7.06 -12.34 0.93
N CYS A 151 6.38 -13.12 1.78
CA CYS A 151 6.50 -12.98 3.23
C CYS A 151 7.76 -13.69 3.71
N SER A 152 8.91 -13.03 3.60
CA SER A 152 10.21 -13.58 4.00
C SER A 152 11.13 -12.51 4.58
N GLU A 153 12.06 -12.95 5.43
CA GLU A 153 13.12 -12.10 5.95
C GLU A 153 13.99 -11.54 4.81
N ALA A 154 14.29 -12.35 3.80
CA ALA A 154 15.04 -11.90 2.63
C ALA A 154 14.37 -10.75 1.88
N MET A 155 13.03 -10.76 1.77
CA MET A 155 12.29 -9.64 1.20
C MET A 155 12.36 -8.39 2.09
N ALA A 156 12.20 -8.58 3.40
CA ALA A 156 12.33 -7.48 4.37
C ALA A 156 13.73 -6.86 4.33
N GLU A 157 14.77 -7.67 4.34
CA GLU A 157 16.18 -7.25 4.22
C GLU A 157 16.43 -6.51 2.90
N TRP A 158 15.95 -7.05 1.78
CA TRP A 158 16.10 -6.43 0.46
C TRP A 158 15.48 -5.04 0.39
N ILE A 159 14.31 -4.84 1.01
CA ILE A 159 13.63 -3.54 1.11
C ILE A 159 14.42 -2.63 2.06
N PHE A 160 14.78 -3.12 3.25
CA PHE A 160 15.49 -2.33 4.25
C PHE A 160 16.81 -1.78 3.72
N ASP A 161 17.61 -2.59 3.06
CA ASP A 161 18.93 -2.18 2.54
C ASP A 161 18.88 -1.07 1.48
N ARG A 162 17.73 -0.91 0.81
CA ARG A 162 17.51 0.12 -0.21
C ARG A 162 16.89 1.40 0.32
N HIS A 163 16.42 1.38 1.58
CA HIS A 163 15.88 2.53 2.28
C HIS A 163 14.83 3.34 1.49
N PRO A 164 13.77 2.74 0.93
CA PRO A 164 12.67 3.52 0.38
C PRO A 164 11.97 4.31 1.50
N ALA A 165 11.37 5.44 1.16
CA ALA A 165 10.57 6.22 2.10
C ALA A 165 9.18 5.62 2.31
N ALA A 166 8.63 4.95 1.29
CA ALA A 166 7.34 4.28 1.34
C ALA A 166 7.23 3.22 0.25
N LEU A 167 6.34 2.25 0.46
CA LEU A 167 5.93 1.25 -0.51
C LEU A 167 4.45 1.43 -0.83
N CYS A 168 4.11 1.51 -2.11
CA CYS A 168 2.73 1.52 -2.58
C CYS A 168 2.51 0.29 -3.47
N CYS A 169 1.36 -0.37 -3.34
CA CYS A 169 0.98 -1.49 -4.17
C CYS A 169 -0.48 -1.39 -4.59
N ASP A 170 -0.85 -2.03 -5.68
CA ASP A 170 -2.23 -2.05 -6.17
C ASP A 170 -3.08 -3.20 -5.59
N ASN A 171 -2.48 -4.10 -4.81
CA ASN A 171 -3.19 -5.14 -4.08
C ASN A 171 -3.61 -4.69 -2.66
N PRO A 172 -4.50 -5.42 -1.95
CA PRO A 172 -5.02 -5.02 -0.65
C PRO A 172 -4.19 -5.45 0.56
N ALA A 173 -2.97 -5.96 0.38
CA ALA A 173 -2.19 -6.51 1.49
C ALA A 173 -0.68 -6.33 1.37
N LEU A 174 -0.17 -5.62 0.35
CA LEU A 174 1.26 -5.54 -0.02
C LEU A 174 1.87 -6.93 -0.27
N GLU A 175 1.88 -7.80 0.75
CA GLU A 175 2.31 -9.19 0.63
C GLU A 175 1.27 -10.08 -0.04
N SER A 176 1.70 -11.26 -0.50
CA SER A 176 0.82 -12.28 -1.05
C SER A 176 -0.14 -12.82 0.01
N TRP A 177 -1.43 -12.84 -0.29
CA TRP A 177 -2.45 -13.24 0.68
C TRP A 177 -3.11 -14.57 0.31
N PRO A 178 -3.48 -15.46 1.28
CA PRO A 178 -3.16 -15.36 2.71
C PRO A 178 -1.67 -15.58 2.99
N PRO A 179 -1.14 -15.06 4.10
CA PRO A 179 0.24 -15.34 4.50
C PRO A 179 0.43 -16.84 4.79
N PRO A 180 1.67 -17.35 4.74
CA PRO A 180 1.93 -18.79 4.96
C PRO A 180 1.46 -19.28 6.32
N ASN A 181 1.58 -18.46 7.36
CA ASN A 181 1.15 -18.77 8.71
C ASN A 181 0.72 -17.49 9.44
N PHE A 182 -0.57 -17.37 9.76
CA PHE A 182 -1.12 -16.24 10.53
C PHE A 182 -0.58 -16.12 11.95
N MET A 183 -0.12 -17.24 12.53
CA MET A 183 0.39 -17.27 13.91
C MET A 183 1.90 -17.07 13.99
N ASP A 184 2.57 -17.02 12.85
CA ASP A 184 4.01 -16.77 12.79
C ASP A 184 4.27 -15.25 12.72
N PRO A 185 4.96 -14.66 13.70
CA PRO A 185 5.33 -13.24 13.66
C PRO A 185 6.15 -12.86 12.44
N GLN A 186 6.91 -13.79 11.88
CA GLN A 186 7.70 -13.60 10.67
C GLN A 186 6.90 -13.91 9.40
N GLY A 187 5.68 -14.43 9.54
CA GLY A 187 4.79 -14.77 8.44
C GLY A 187 4.11 -13.57 7.77
N PHE A 188 4.31 -12.35 8.30
CA PHE A 188 3.74 -11.11 7.77
C PHE A 188 4.84 -10.09 7.48
N LEU A 189 4.99 -9.74 6.22
CA LEU A 189 5.96 -8.73 5.81
C LEU A 189 5.68 -7.35 6.45
N ARG A 190 4.41 -7.00 6.63
CA ARG A 190 3.98 -5.74 7.27
C ARG A 190 4.45 -5.56 8.70
N HIS A 191 4.66 -6.64 9.47
CA HIS A 191 5.24 -6.54 10.82
C HIS A 191 6.68 -5.99 10.77
N TRP A 192 7.44 -6.37 9.76
CA TRP A 192 8.77 -5.81 9.52
C TRP A 192 8.67 -4.36 9.04
N ILE A 193 7.89 -4.13 7.98
CA ILE A 193 7.85 -2.83 7.28
C ILE A 193 7.27 -1.74 8.17
N ILE A 194 6.07 -1.95 8.75
CA ILE A 194 5.39 -0.94 9.59
C ILE A 194 5.96 -1.00 11.01
N GLY A 195 5.95 -2.20 11.63
CA GLY A 195 6.25 -2.35 13.04
C GLY A 195 7.70 -2.09 13.39
N ARG A 196 8.65 -2.65 12.63
CA ARG A 196 10.08 -2.54 12.93
C ARG A 196 10.77 -1.40 12.17
N PHE A 197 10.45 -1.18 10.89
CA PHE A 197 11.12 -0.16 10.07
C PHE A 197 10.46 1.20 10.18
N GLY A 198 9.20 1.28 10.62
CA GLY A 198 8.44 2.53 10.70
C GLY A 198 8.13 3.13 9.33
N MET A 199 8.02 2.28 8.31
CA MET A 199 7.83 2.67 6.92
C MET A 199 6.34 2.68 6.57
N ALA A 200 5.93 3.67 5.77
CA ALA A 200 4.58 3.78 5.24
C ALA A 200 4.30 2.70 4.18
N ILE A 201 3.13 2.08 4.28
CA ILE A 201 2.60 1.19 3.24
C ILE A 201 1.34 1.80 2.65
N GLY A 202 1.29 1.88 1.31
CA GLY A 202 0.11 2.22 0.55
C GLY A 202 -0.46 0.98 -0.12
N GLU A 203 -1.76 0.75 0.06
CA GLU A 203 -2.46 -0.38 -0.52
C GLU A 203 -3.60 0.07 -1.43
N MET A 204 -3.98 -0.79 -2.38
CA MET A 204 -5.05 -0.54 -3.36
C MET A 204 -4.86 0.79 -4.12
N PHE A 205 -3.62 1.17 -4.40
CA PHE A 205 -3.34 2.30 -5.30
C PHE A 205 -3.75 1.94 -6.73
N GLN A 206 -4.03 2.95 -7.56
CA GLN A 206 -4.44 2.76 -8.96
C GLN A 206 -3.34 3.25 -9.91
N PRO A 207 -2.26 2.52 -10.13
CA PRO A 207 -1.15 2.94 -10.99
C PRO A 207 -1.32 2.58 -12.46
N THR A 208 -2.43 1.99 -12.89
CA THR A 208 -2.65 1.49 -14.27
C THR A 208 -2.33 2.53 -15.33
N ALA A 209 -2.83 3.77 -15.17
CA ALA A 209 -2.55 4.83 -16.13
C ALA A 209 -1.07 5.25 -16.14
N LEU A 210 -0.43 5.27 -14.98
CA LEU A 210 1.00 5.54 -14.85
C LEU A 210 1.82 4.44 -15.51
N ALA A 211 1.48 3.17 -15.29
CA ALA A 211 2.17 2.04 -15.90
C ALA A 211 2.07 2.07 -17.43
N ALA A 212 0.88 2.39 -17.96
CA ALA A 212 0.68 2.55 -19.39
C ALA A 212 1.49 3.69 -19.99
N ASP A 213 1.59 4.83 -19.30
CA ASP A 213 2.39 5.97 -19.73
C ASP A 213 3.88 5.64 -19.69
N CYS A 214 4.37 5.05 -18.59
CA CYS A 214 5.76 4.63 -18.45
C CYS A 214 6.19 3.63 -19.53
N ALA A 215 5.31 2.72 -19.92
CA ALA A 215 5.58 1.76 -20.99
C ALA A 215 5.74 2.42 -22.37
N GLN A 216 5.18 3.61 -22.60
CA GLN A 216 5.30 4.33 -23.88
C GLN A 216 6.64 5.04 -24.02
N ASP A 217 7.14 5.68 -22.96
CA ASP A 217 8.36 6.51 -23.02
C ASP A 217 9.55 5.86 -22.31
N ASN A 218 9.36 4.72 -21.62
CA ASN A 218 10.35 4.02 -20.81
C ASN A 218 10.92 4.88 -19.67
N VAL A 219 10.15 5.83 -19.15
CA VAL A 219 10.46 6.63 -17.98
C VAL A 219 9.56 6.17 -16.83
N TYR A 220 10.15 5.55 -15.83
CA TYR A 220 9.42 4.93 -14.71
C TYR A 220 9.46 5.78 -13.44
N GLU A 221 10.06 6.95 -13.49
CA GLU A 221 10.15 7.88 -12.37
C GLU A 221 9.27 9.11 -12.55
N GLY A 222 8.92 9.75 -11.43
CA GLY A 222 8.13 10.98 -11.42
C GLY A 222 8.15 11.64 -10.04
N LEU A 223 7.43 12.74 -9.88
CA LEU A 223 7.21 13.36 -8.58
C LEU A 223 5.98 12.73 -7.92
N PHE A 224 6.19 12.03 -6.81
CA PHE A 224 5.10 11.57 -5.94
C PHE A 224 4.68 12.66 -4.97
N VAL A 225 3.38 12.90 -4.84
CA VAL A 225 2.80 13.79 -3.83
C VAL A 225 1.56 13.13 -3.23
N SER A 226 1.41 13.24 -1.90
CA SER A 226 0.26 12.71 -1.18
C SER A 226 0.00 13.51 0.10
N ALA A 227 -1.26 13.70 0.44
CA ALA A 227 -1.70 14.34 1.66
C ALA A 227 -2.85 13.52 2.27
N PRO A 228 -2.57 12.63 3.23
CA PRO A 228 -3.62 11.91 3.95
C PRO A 228 -4.56 12.86 4.69
N LEU A 229 -5.67 12.34 5.21
CA LEU A 229 -6.57 13.11 6.06
C LEU A 229 -5.85 13.54 7.35
N ASN A 230 -6.02 14.80 7.74
CA ASN A 230 -5.52 15.30 9.03
C ASN A 230 -6.42 14.79 10.17
N PHE A 231 -6.39 13.50 10.39
CA PHE A 231 -7.20 12.77 11.36
C PHE A 231 -6.33 12.39 12.57
N THR A 232 -6.44 13.17 13.64
CA THR A 232 -5.62 13.02 14.86
C THR A 232 -5.74 11.61 15.45
N GLY A 233 -4.61 10.93 15.59
CA GLY A 233 -4.52 9.57 16.10
C GLY A 233 -5.11 8.50 15.16
N GLY A 234 -5.41 8.86 13.90
CA GLY A 234 -5.92 7.91 12.92
C GLY A 234 -4.90 6.84 12.57
N THR A 235 -5.38 5.60 12.41
CA THR A 235 -4.55 4.42 12.07
C THR A 235 -4.20 4.37 10.60
N GLY A 236 -5.08 4.83 9.73
CA GLY A 236 -4.89 4.86 8.30
C GLY A 236 -5.76 5.94 7.65
N SER A 237 -5.56 6.20 6.38
CA SER A 237 -6.24 7.26 5.66
C SER A 237 -6.26 7.01 4.16
N LEU A 238 -7.24 7.61 3.48
CA LEU A 238 -7.15 7.85 2.04
C LEU A 238 -5.85 8.61 1.73
N PRO A 239 -5.13 8.25 0.66
CA PRO A 239 -3.81 8.80 0.38
C PRO A 239 -3.85 10.15 -0.35
N ASN A 240 -4.92 10.46 -1.11
CA ASN A 240 -4.95 11.61 -2.03
C ASN A 240 -3.64 11.73 -2.84
N ALA A 241 -3.15 10.59 -3.35
CA ALA A 241 -1.85 10.51 -4.00
C ALA A 241 -1.92 10.85 -5.48
N ARG A 242 -0.82 11.41 -5.99
CA ARG A 242 -0.58 11.67 -7.42
C ARG A 242 0.87 11.40 -7.75
N VAL A 243 1.11 10.96 -8.97
CA VAL A 243 2.43 10.99 -9.61
C VAL A 243 2.37 11.99 -10.77
N ILE A 244 3.34 12.86 -10.85
CA ILE A 244 3.49 13.88 -11.89
C ILE A 244 4.77 13.56 -12.65
N LYS A 245 4.62 13.31 -13.95
CA LYS A 245 5.72 13.13 -14.89
C LYS A 245 5.87 14.38 -15.73
#